data_9f4da9e1bcd70ff5485de566c4e221d9
#
_entry.id   9f4da9e1bcd70ff5485de566c4e221d9
#
_cell.length_a   1.000
_cell.length_b   1.000
_cell.length_c   1.000
_cell.angle_alpha   90.00
_cell.angle_beta   90.00
_cell.angle_gamma   90.00
#
_symmetry.space_group_name_H-M   'P 1'
#
loop_
_entity.id
_entity.type
_entity.pdbx_description
1 polymer ?
#
loop_
_entity_poly.entity_id
_entity_poly.type
_entity_poly.pdbx_seq_one_letter_code
_entity_poly.pdbx_strand_id
1 'polypeptide(L)'
;MIARAAALSFAVAGSLCAAQQIHAQAPAAPARTILAIGAHAGDMELTAGAVLIKQHKLGDRVVILQMTLGEGGNPRLSPTVYGAQKRREALAADSVIGAETIFAPYRDGEIPNDEAVRRYVADVIRTVKPTYIITHWSHSIHKDHGSTSLIVQDAVLLASLEGVVTAHPAHRGVRGIYYADNWEDAESFSPYIYVGVSDEMAQWREAVTKYEFVGGKISSFKYLDYYEALSTVRGAISGKGRAVAFDIESFGKRRVLDSLP
;
A
#
# COMPACT_ATOMS: atom_id res chain seq x y z
N MET A 1 21.74 -47.78 80.02
CA MET A 1 22.36 -46.49 79.62
C MET A 1 22.23 -46.39 78.13
N ILE A 2 21.29 -45.58 77.67
CA ILE A 2 20.95 -45.43 76.26
C ILE A 2 21.41 -44.03 75.80
N ALA A 3 22.40 -43.97 74.92
CA ALA A 3 22.91 -42.77 74.39
C ALA A 3 22.01 -42.33 73.17
N ARG A 4 21.45 -41.12 73.22
CA ARG A 4 20.72 -40.50 72.12
C ARG A 4 21.72 -39.74 71.22
N ALA A 5 21.75 -40.16 69.96
CA ALA A 5 22.47 -39.42 68.94
C ALA A 5 21.54 -38.32 68.38
N ALA A 6 21.99 -37.07 68.43
CA ALA A 6 21.32 -35.93 67.77
C ALA A 6 21.81 -35.79 66.31
N ALA A 7 20.89 -35.83 65.38
CA ALA A 7 21.17 -35.57 63.98
C ALA A 7 21.01 -34.07 63.67
N LEU A 8 22.09 -33.40 63.27
CA LEU A 8 22.06 -32.01 62.71
C LEU A 8 21.70 -32.07 61.22
N SER A 9 20.55 -31.51 60.89
CA SER A 9 20.17 -31.27 59.47
C SER A 9 20.74 -29.92 58.99
N PHE A 10 21.64 -29.97 58.03
CA PHE A 10 22.09 -28.76 57.31
C PHE A 10 21.12 -28.51 56.15
N ALA A 11 20.39 -27.39 56.21
CA ALA A 11 19.60 -26.87 55.07
C ALA A 11 20.54 -26.06 54.19
N VAL A 12 20.81 -26.55 52.98
CA VAL A 12 21.51 -25.80 51.94
C VAL A 12 20.45 -24.96 51.19
N ALA A 13 20.45 -23.63 51.40
CA ALA A 13 19.65 -22.71 50.64
C ALA A 13 20.33 -22.48 49.28
N GLY A 14 19.84 -23.12 48.23
CA GLY A 14 20.27 -22.90 46.87
C GLY A 14 19.62 -21.63 46.33
N SER A 15 20.37 -20.53 46.20
CA SER A 15 19.95 -19.32 45.47
C SER A 15 19.92 -19.62 43.96
N LEU A 16 18.71 -19.80 43.39
CA LEU A 16 18.50 -19.79 41.94
C LEU A 16 18.63 -18.35 41.44
N CYS A 17 19.79 -18.00 40.92
CA CYS A 17 19.96 -16.81 40.10
C CYS A 17 19.27 -17.06 38.74
N ALA A 18 18.04 -16.57 38.56
CA ALA A 18 17.39 -16.51 37.25
C ALA A 18 18.13 -15.48 36.39
N ALA A 19 18.97 -15.98 35.51
CA ALA A 19 19.57 -15.13 34.45
C ALA A 19 18.44 -14.70 33.52
N GLN A 20 17.97 -13.46 33.65
CA GLN A 20 17.12 -12.80 32.66
C GLN A 20 17.95 -12.66 31.38
N GLN A 21 17.64 -13.48 30.39
CA GLN A 21 18.13 -13.26 29.02
C GLN A 21 17.51 -11.98 28.51
N ILE A 22 18.28 -10.89 28.52
CA ILE A 22 17.94 -9.67 27.79
C ILE A 22 18.03 -10.04 26.32
N HIS A 23 16.90 -10.33 25.69
CA HIS A 23 16.80 -10.40 24.24
C HIS A 23 17.09 -8.99 23.74
N ALA A 24 18.30 -8.74 23.27
CA ALA A 24 18.60 -7.56 22.51
C ALA A 24 17.68 -7.53 21.29
N GLN A 25 16.71 -6.63 21.32
CA GLN A 25 15.81 -6.41 20.19
C GLN A 25 16.68 -5.95 19.01
N ALA A 26 16.66 -6.71 17.92
CA ALA A 26 17.37 -6.30 16.71
C ALA A 26 17.00 -4.85 16.38
N PRO A 27 17.95 -4.00 15.96
CA PRO A 27 17.65 -2.62 15.61
C PRO A 27 16.50 -2.60 14.60
N ALA A 28 15.46 -1.78 14.88
CA ALA A 28 14.33 -1.62 14.00
C ALA A 28 14.85 -1.28 12.59
N ALA A 29 14.38 -1.99 11.56
CA ALA A 29 14.70 -1.65 10.19
C ALA A 29 14.31 -0.17 9.96
N PRO A 30 15.10 0.62 9.21
CA PRO A 30 14.77 2.01 8.96
C PRO A 30 13.38 2.11 8.35
N ALA A 31 12.57 3.06 8.84
CA ALA A 31 11.24 3.31 8.35
C ALA A 31 11.26 3.54 6.82
N ARG A 32 10.43 2.81 6.09
CA ARG A 32 10.30 2.93 4.64
C ARG A 32 9.26 3.99 4.32
N THR A 33 9.29 4.49 3.09
CA THR A 33 8.20 5.30 2.56
C THR A 33 7.50 4.52 1.45
N ILE A 34 6.19 4.41 1.54
CA ILE A 34 5.32 3.80 0.53
C ILE A 34 4.55 4.93 -0.14
N LEU A 35 4.63 5.02 -1.46
CA LEU A 35 3.86 5.96 -2.27
C LEU A 35 2.85 5.17 -3.10
N ALA A 36 1.56 5.33 -2.81
CA ALA A 36 0.48 4.79 -3.62
C ALA A 36 0.00 5.86 -4.60
N ILE A 37 -0.08 5.53 -5.89
CA ILE A 37 -0.47 6.47 -6.95
C ILE A 37 -1.71 5.94 -7.65
N GLY A 38 -2.86 6.56 -7.38
CA GLY A 38 -4.15 6.24 -8.00
C GLY A 38 -4.52 7.24 -9.10
N ALA A 39 -5.22 6.76 -10.12
CA ALA A 39 -5.79 7.62 -11.16
C ALA A 39 -6.89 8.51 -10.56
N HIS A 40 -7.71 7.96 -9.69
CA HIS A 40 -8.82 8.66 -9.06
C HIS A 40 -8.80 8.51 -7.55
N ALA A 41 -9.31 9.50 -6.84
CA ALA A 41 -9.51 9.42 -5.40
C ALA A 41 -10.41 8.22 -5.05
N GLY A 42 -9.90 7.30 -4.23
CA GLY A 42 -10.54 6.05 -3.84
C GLY A 42 -9.90 4.78 -4.41
N ASP A 43 -9.14 4.87 -5.49
CA ASP A 43 -8.57 3.71 -6.17
C ASP A 43 -7.60 2.93 -5.27
N MET A 44 -6.61 3.62 -4.74
CA MET A 44 -5.58 2.99 -3.91
C MET A 44 -6.11 2.62 -2.53
N GLU A 45 -7.07 3.37 -2.02
CA GLU A 45 -7.73 3.07 -0.75
C GLU A 45 -8.56 1.77 -0.85
N LEU A 46 -9.23 1.54 -1.99
CA LEU A 46 -9.97 0.29 -2.24
C LEU A 46 -9.03 -0.90 -2.45
N THR A 47 -8.07 -0.75 -3.35
CA THR A 47 -7.25 -1.86 -3.86
C THR A 47 -6.09 -2.22 -2.94
N ALA A 48 -5.46 -1.24 -2.31
CA ALA A 48 -4.27 -1.39 -1.49
C ALA A 48 -4.42 -0.91 -0.04
N GLY A 49 -5.54 -0.25 0.32
CA GLY A 49 -5.71 0.43 1.60
C GLY A 49 -5.43 -0.43 2.83
N ALA A 50 -5.83 -1.71 2.82
CA ALA A 50 -5.52 -2.62 3.92
C ALA A 50 -4.01 -2.86 4.09
N VAL A 51 -3.25 -2.92 2.99
CA VAL A 51 -1.78 -3.01 3.03
C VAL A 51 -1.17 -1.70 3.50
N LEU A 52 -1.69 -0.55 3.04
CA LEU A 52 -1.21 0.76 3.48
C LEU A 52 -1.40 0.95 4.99
N ILE A 53 -2.55 0.54 5.54
CA ILE A 53 -2.81 0.52 6.99
C ILE A 53 -1.77 -0.34 7.71
N LYS A 54 -1.52 -1.54 7.20
CA LYS A 54 -0.52 -2.45 7.77
C LYS A 54 0.88 -1.81 7.78
N GLN A 55 1.30 -1.22 6.67
CA GLN A 55 2.61 -0.57 6.58
C GLN A 55 2.71 0.62 7.54
N HIS A 56 1.65 1.43 7.66
CA HIS A 56 1.60 2.50 8.65
C HIS A 56 1.75 1.98 10.09
N LYS A 57 1.04 0.90 10.46
CA LYS A 57 1.18 0.25 11.78
C LYS A 57 2.58 -0.31 12.04
N LEU A 58 3.31 -0.67 10.99
CA LEU A 58 4.71 -1.12 11.08
C LEU A 58 5.72 0.04 11.17
N GLY A 59 5.24 1.29 11.16
CA GLY A 59 6.07 2.50 11.26
C GLY A 59 6.54 3.06 9.92
N ASP A 60 6.06 2.53 8.79
CA ASP A 60 6.35 3.11 7.48
C ASP A 60 5.56 4.41 7.27
N ARG A 61 6.18 5.38 6.59
CA ARG A 61 5.48 6.56 6.08
C ARG A 61 4.66 6.17 4.86
N VAL A 62 3.37 6.51 4.85
CA VAL A 62 2.45 6.23 3.75
C VAL A 62 2.00 7.55 3.12
N VAL A 63 2.11 7.64 1.80
CA VAL A 63 1.66 8.78 1.02
C VAL A 63 0.78 8.29 -0.12
N ILE A 64 -0.36 8.93 -0.36
CA ILE A 64 -1.24 8.63 -1.49
C ILE A 64 -1.27 9.84 -2.42
N LEU A 65 -0.90 9.63 -3.69
CA LEU A 65 -1.05 10.60 -4.76
C LEU A 65 -2.31 10.27 -5.56
N GLN A 66 -3.26 11.18 -5.56
CA GLN A 66 -4.47 11.13 -6.37
C GLN A 66 -4.22 11.94 -7.66
N MET A 67 -4.14 11.27 -8.82
CA MET A 67 -3.90 11.96 -10.09
C MET A 67 -5.08 12.85 -10.48
N THR A 68 -6.31 12.40 -10.21
CA THR A 68 -7.55 13.16 -10.36
C THR A 68 -8.46 12.93 -9.15
N LEU A 69 -9.56 13.64 -9.07
CA LEU A 69 -10.58 13.41 -8.05
C LEU A 69 -11.62 12.35 -8.47
N GLY A 70 -11.64 11.92 -9.73
CA GLY A 70 -12.73 11.11 -10.28
C GLY A 70 -14.05 11.90 -10.36
N GLU A 71 -13.93 13.21 -10.64
CA GLU A 71 -15.03 14.17 -10.54
C GLU A 71 -16.06 14.05 -11.65
N GLY A 72 -15.75 13.33 -12.73
CA GLY A 72 -16.69 13.03 -13.82
C GLY A 72 -17.65 11.88 -13.51
N GLY A 73 -17.36 11.08 -12.49
CA GLY A 73 -18.07 9.83 -12.23
C GLY A 73 -19.46 9.96 -11.60
N ASN A 74 -19.98 11.16 -11.31
CA ASN A 74 -21.31 11.35 -10.72
C ASN A 74 -22.32 11.83 -11.75
N PRO A 75 -23.39 11.06 -12.03
CA PRO A 75 -24.40 11.45 -13.05
C PRO A 75 -25.33 12.58 -12.60
N ARG A 76 -25.31 13.00 -11.34
CA ARG A 76 -26.25 13.94 -10.73
C ARG A 76 -25.61 15.25 -10.28
N LEU A 77 -24.31 15.24 -10.02
CA LEU A 77 -23.58 16.42 -9.53
C LEU A 77 -22.65 16.93 -10.62
N SER A 78 -22.43 18.25 -10.65
CA SER A 78 -21.41 18.81 -11.52
C SER A 78 -20.00 18.36 -11.08
N PRO A 79 -19.03 18.27 -12.00
CA PRO A 79 -17.66 17.91 -11.65
C PRO A 79 -17.06 18.78 -10.54
N THR A 80 -17.37 20.07 -10.51
CA THR A 80 -16.89 20.97 -9.45
C THR A 80 -17.44 20.57 -8.07
N VAL A 81 -18.74 20.29 -7.98
CA VAL A 81 -19.38 19.90 -6.71
C VAL A 81 -18.92 18.54 -6.26
N TYR A 82 -18.90 17.58 -7.20
CA TYR A 82 -18.50 16.21 -6.88
C TYR A 82 -17.00 16.12 -6.57
N GLY A 83 -16.14 16.85 -7.28
CA GLY A 83 -14.71 16.91 -6.99
C GLY A 83 -14.42 17.48 -5.59
N ALA A 84 -15.15 18.53 -5.18
CA ALA A 84 -15.04 19.04 -3.81
C ALA A 84 -15.48 18.02 -2.76
N GLN A 85 -16.51 17.21 -3.04
CA GLN A 85 -16.94 16.10 -2.21
C GLN A 85 -15.84 15.01 -2.14
N LYS A 86 -15.37 14.54 -3.29
CA LYS A 86 -14.34 13.50 -3.40
C LYS A 86 -13.05 13.88 -2.68
N ARG A 87 -12.65 15.15 -2.76
CA ARG A 87 -11.48 15.64 -2.01
C ARG A 87 -11.67 15.50 -0.48
N ARG A 88 -12.84 15.83 0.05
CA ARG A 88 -13.12 15.67 1.49
C ARG A 88 -13.16 14.19 1.89
N GLU A 89 -13.76 13.35 1.04
CA GLU A 89 -13.86 11.91 1.26
C GLU A 89 -12.46 11.26 1.26
N ALA A 90 -11.58 11.64 0.31
CA ALA A 90 -10.19 11.18 0.24
C ALA A 90 -9.42 11.53 1.52
N LEU A 91 -9.46 12.80 1.94
CA LEU A 91 -8.78 13.22 3.17
C LEU A 91 -9.29 12.47 4.40
N ALA A 92 -10.60 12.18 4.47
CA ALA A 92 -11.19 11.42 5.57
C ALA A 92 -10.76 9.94 5.53
N ALA A 93 -10.73 9.33 4.36
CA ALA A 93 -10.28 7.94 4.17
C ALA A 93 -8.79 7.80 4.49
N ASP A 94 -7.95 8.68 3.96
CA ASP A 94 -6.50 8.67 4.14
C ASP A 94 -6.11 8.93 5.61
N SER A 95 -6.87 9.77 6.32
CA SER A 95 -6.71 9.95 7.76
C SER A 95 -6.96 8.65 8.55
N VAL A 96 -7.93 7.84 8.15
CA VAL A 96 -8.18 6.52 8.76
C VAL A 96 -7.05 5.55 8.44
N ILE A 97 -6.51 5.58 7.21
CA ILE A 97 -5.38 4.76 6.78
C ILE A 97 -4.10 5.15 7.53
N GLY A 98 -3.94 6.41 7.91
CA GLY A 98 -2.72 7.00 8.44
C GLY A 98 -1.79 7.48 7.32
N ALA A 99 -2.34 7.90 6.19
CA ALA A 99 -1.61 8.35 5.01
C ALA A 99 -1.63 9.87 4.85
N GLU A 100 -0.56 10.41 4.28
CA GLU A 100 -0.52 11.77 3.74
C GLU A 100 -1.13 11.77 2.34
N THR A 101 -1.88 12.81 1.98
CA THR A 101 -2.55 12.93 0.68
C THR A 101 -1.93 14.00 -0.18
N ILE A 102 -1.64 13.69 -1.44
CA ILE A 102 -1.25 14.64 -2.48
C ILE A 102 -2.30 14.59 -3.59
N PHE A 103 -2.76 15.76 -4.05
CA PHE A 103 -3.67 15.87 -5.19
C PHE A 103 -2.92 16.49 -6.36
N ALA A 104 -2.85 15.78 -7.48
CA ALA A 104 -2.35 16.32 -8.73
C ALA A 104 -3.41 17.19 -9.42
N PRO A 105 -3.00 18.09 -10.35
CA PRO A 105 -3.90 19.06 -10.96
C PRO A 105 -4.61 18.54 -12.23
N TYR A 106 -4.77 17.22 -12.37
CA TYR A 106 -5.37 16.65 -13.59
C TYR A 106 -6.87 16.38 -13.40
N ARG A 107 -7.56 16.26 -14.53
CA ARG A 107 -9.00 16.04 -14.58
C ARG A 107 -9.32 14.59 -14.92
N ASP A 108 -10.40 14.11 -14.35
CA ASP A 108 -10.94 12.79 -14.59
C ASP A 108 -11.25 12.56 -16.09
N GLY A 109 -10.80 11.43 -16.61
CA GLY A 109 -10.92 11.10 -18.03
C GLY A 109 -9.94 11.84 -18.96
N GLU A 110 -9.13 12.75 -18.43
CA GLU A 110 -8.26 13.65 -19.21
C GLU A 110 -6.79 13.60 -18.78
N ILE A 111 -6.33 12.54 -18.06
CA ILE A 111 -4.92 12.41 -17.69
C ILE A 111 -4.09 12.33 -18.97
N PRO A 112 -3.24 13.34 -19.28
CA PRO A 112 -2.39 13.27 -20.45
C PRO A 112 -1.25 12.29 -20.18
N ASN A 113 -0.86 11.53 -21.22
CA ASN A 113 0.32 10.66 -21.14
C ASN A 113 1.48 11.29 -21.91
N ASP A 114 1.95 12.42 -21.42
CA ASP A 114 3.02 13.21 -22.04
C ASP A 114 4.20 13.43 -21.08
N GLU A 115 5.24 14.07 -21.59
CA GLU A 115 6.47 14.32 -20.83
C GLU A 115 6.26 15.23 -19.62
N ALA A 116 5.30 16.17 -19.70
CA ALA A 116 5.04 17.10 -18.59
C ALA A 116 4.48 16.35 -17.37
N VAL A 117 3.52 15.44 -17.58
CA VAL A 117 2.94 14.61 -16.50
C VAL A 117 3.98 13.66 -15.91
N ARG A 118 4.79 13.01 -16.76
CA ARG A 118 5.87 12.12 -16.30
C ARG A 118 6.86 12.86 -15.42
N ARG A 119 7.26 14.07 -15.81
CA ARG A 119 8.15 14.94 -15.00
C ARG A 119 7.48 15.40 -13.71
N TYR A 120 6.19 15.72 -13.73
CA TYR A 120 5.44 16.04 -12.52
C TYR A 120 5.47 14.88 -11.52
N VAL A 121 5.13 13.67 -11.97
CA VAL A 121 5.15 12.48 -11.10
C VAL A 121 6.58 12.14 -10.66
N ALA A 122 7.58 12.31 -11.53
CA ALA A 122 8.99 12.13 -11.16
C ALA A 122 9.42 13.12 -10.06
N ASP A 123 8.95 14.37 -10.09
CA ASP A 123 9.24 15.35 -9.05
C ASP A 123 8.52 15.02 -7.73
N VAL A 124 7.30 14.49 -7.77
CA VAL A 124 6.62 13.94 -6.59
C VAL A 124 7.43 12.78 -6.00
N ILE A 125 7.92 11.86 -6.82
CA ILE A 125 8.78 10.75 -6.36
C ILE A 125 10.05 11.29 -5.69
N ARG A 126 10.68 12.31 -6.24
CA ARG A 126 11.87 12.98 -5.66
C ARG A 126 11.57 13.67 -4.33
N THR A 127 10.39 14.25 -4.20
CA THR A 127 9.93 14.91 -2.96
C THR A 127 9.61 13.89 -1.87
N VAL A 128 8.82 12.86 -2.20
CA VAL A 128 8.35 11.85 -1.26
C VAL A 128 9.45 10.87 -0.89
N LYS A 129 10.36 10.57 -1.81
CA LYS A 129 11.49 9.62 -1.68
C LYS A 129 11.02 8.21 -1.31
N PRO A 130 10.10 7.59 -2.06
CA PRO A 130 9.56 6.30 -1.70
C PRO A 130 10.59 5.17 -1.86
N THR A 131 10.46 4.16 -0.99
CA THR A 131 11.15 2.87 -1.13
C THR A 131 10.39 1.96 -2.07
N TYR A 132 9.05 1.98 -2.01
CA TYR A 132 8.16 1.22 -2.87
C TYR A 132 7.02 2.09 -3.37
N ILE A 133 6.56 1.79 -4.58
CA ILE A 133 5.40 2.44 -5.20
C ILE A 133 4.33 1.38 -5.43
N ILE A 134 3.06 1.74 -5.15
CA ILE A 134 1.88 0.95 -5.49
C ILE A 134 1.11 1.75 -6.53
N THR A 135 0.62 1.12 -7.59
CA THR A 135 -0.18 1.77 -8.63
C THR A 135 -1.07 0.77 -9.37
N HIS A 136 -1.75 1.21 -10.42
CA HIS A 136 -2.59 0.39 -11.28
C HIS A 136 -1.79 -0.55 -12.17
N TRP A 137 -2.46 -1.62 -12.65
CA TRP A 137 -2.00 -2.44 -13.75
C TRP A 137 -2.11 -1.69 -15.08
N SER A 138 -1.20 -1.95 -16.02
CA SER A 138 -1.13 -1.22 -17.30
C SER A 138 -2.25 -1.58 -18.28
N HIS A 139 -2.83 -2.78 -18.17
CA HIS A 139 -3.89 -3.27 -19.06
C HIS A 139 -5.26 -3.23 -18.37
N SER A 140 -5.59 -2.08 -17.80
CA SER A 140 -6.91 -1.83 -17.23
C SER A 140 -7.91 -1.39 -18.30
N ILE A 141 -9.19 -1.75 -18.13
CA ILE A 141 -10.25 -1.24 -19.01
C ILE A 141 -10.48 0.27 -18.87
N HIS A 142 -10.09 0.86 -17.73
CA HIS A 142 -10.15 2.31 -17.55
C HIS A 142 -8.88 2.98 -18.08
N LYS A 143 -9.04 3.85 -19.08
CA LYS A 143 -7.88 4.49 -19.73
C LYS A 143 -6.96 5.23 -18.77
N ASP A 144 -7.50 5.89 -17.73
CA ASP A 144 -6.70 6.66 -16.79
C ASP A 144 -5.88 5.75 -15.86
N HIS A 145 -6.38 4.55 -15.54
CA HIS A 145 -5.60 3.54 -14.80
C HIS A 145 -4.39 3.10 -15.61
N GLY A 146 -4.60 2.70 -16.87
CA GLY A 146 -3.52 2.31 -17.77
C GLY A 146 -2.53 3.44 -18.00
N SER A 147 -3.01 4.68 -18.23
CA SER A 147 -2.16 5.87 -18.37
C SER A 147 -1.34 6.14 -17.10
N THR A 148 -1.97 6.08 -15.92
CA THR A 148 -1.26 6.29 -14.65
C THR A 148 -0.17 5.24 -14.43
N SER A 149 -0.44 3.97 -14.75
CA SER A 149 0.55 2.90 -14.67
C SER A 149 1.79 3.20 -15.52
N LEU A 150 1.60 3.54 -16.79
CA LEU A 150 2.69 3.87 -17.71
C LEU A 150 3.46 5.12 -17.30
N ILE A 151 2.74 6.16 -16.85
CA ILE A 151 3.36 7.38 -16.32
C ILE A 151 4.26 7.07 -15.12
N VAL A 152 3.81 6.21 -14.20
CA VAL A 152 4.58 5.83 -13.00
C VAL A 152 5.85 5.08 -13.39
N GLN A 153 5.78 4.15 -14.34
CA GLN A 153 6.96 3.41 -14.82
C GLN A 153 8.02 4.37 -15.37
N ASP A 154 7.62 5.28 -16.27
CA ASP A 154 8.51 6.29 -16.84
C ASP A 154 9.03 7.26 -15.77
N ALA A 155 8.16 7.70 -14.86
CA ALA A 155 8.50 8.65 -13.80
C ALA A 155 9.53 8.10 -12.82
N VAL A 156 9.52 6.80 -12.50
CA VAL A 156 10.54 6.15 -11.67
C VAL A 156 11.92 6.24 -12.34
N LEU A 157 11.99 5.98 -13.64
CA LEU A 157 13.23 6.16 -14.40
C LEU A 157 13.67 7.62 -14.37
N LEU A 158 12.79 8.56 -14.75
CA LEU A 158 13.10 9.99 -14.78
C LEU A 158 13.53 10.53 -13.41
N ALA A 159 12.88 10.07 -12.33
CA ALA A 159 13.22 10.46 -10.97
C ALA A 159 14.65 10.04 -10.57
N SER A 160 15.16 8.94 -11.14
CA SER A 160 16.49 8.40 -10.84
C SER A 160 17.64 9.09 -11.57
N LEU A 161 17.35 9.83 -12.65
CA LEU A 161 18.35 10.42 -13.55
C LEU A 161 18.73 11.84 -13.12
N GLU A 162 20.00 12.07 -12.77
CA GLU A 162 20.53 13.42 -12.41
C GLU A 162 20.35 14.44 -13.53
N GLY A 163 20.48 13.99 -14.79
CA GLY A 163 20.35 14.88 -15.96
C GLY A 163 18.90 15.31 -16.25
N VAL A 164 17.91 14.71 -15.61
CA VAL A 164 16.51 15.15 -15.72
C VAL A 164 16.26 16.25 -14.70
N VAL A 165 16.10 17.47 -15.16
CA VAL A 165 15.88 18.64 -14.31
C VAL A 165 14.42 18.70 -13.86
N THR A 166 14.20 18.71 -12.56
CA THR A 166 12.93 19.01 -11.88
C THR A 166 13.20 19.91 -10.67
N ALA A 167 12.21 20.21 -9.83
CA ALA A 167 12.41 21.06 -8.66
C ALA A 167 13.26 20.42 -7.57
N HIS A 168 13.32 19.07 -7.51
CA HIS A 168 14.02 18.32 -6.47
C HIS A 168 15.14 17.45 -7.05
N PRO A 169 16.18 17.14 -6.24
CA PRO A 169 17.30 16.30 -6.67
C PRO A 169 16.87 14.86 -6.95
N ALA A 170 17.65 14.15 -7.77
CA ALA A 170 17.36 12.77 -8.16
C ALA A 170 17.19 11.84 -6.96
N HIS A 171 16.27 10.87 -7.09
CA HIS A 171 16.00 9.84 -6.10
C HIS A 171 16.14 8.44 -6.74
N ARG A 172 17.09 7.64 -6.25
CA ARG A 172 17.38 6.27 -6.72
C ARG A 172 16.94 5.18 -5.74
N GLY A 173 16.13 5.55 -4.73
CA GLY A 173 15.76 4.66 -3.63
C GLY A 173 14.56 3.76 -3.92
N VAL A 174 13.87 3.91 -5.05
CA VAL A 174 12.74 3.05 -5.42
C VAL A 174 13.22 1.63 -5.72
N ARG A 175 12.74 0.66 -4.93
CA ARG A 175 13.14 -0.76 -5.03
C ARG A 175 12.15 -1.61 -5.82
N GLY A 176 10.94 -1.12 -6.06
CA GLY A 176 9.93 -1.84 -6.82
C GLY A 176 8.64 -1.08 -6.98
N ILE A 177 7.92 -1.42 -8.06
CA ILE A 177 6.55 -1.01 -8.34
C ILE A 177 5.67 -2.24 -8.16
N TYR A 178 4.58 -2.08 -7.41
CA TYR A 178 3.57 -3.10 -7.14
C TYR A 178 2.26 -2.67 -7.78
N TYR A 179 1.73 -3.50 -8.66
CA TYR A 179 0.46 -3.27 -9.35
C TYR A 179 -0.65 -3.90 -8.53
N ALA A 180 -1.60 -3.09 -8.06
CA ALA A 180 -2.67 -3.56 -7.20
C ALA A 180 -3.72 -4.34 -7.99
N ASP A 181 -4.25 -5.40 -7.38
CA ASP A 181 -5.33 -6.23 -7.93
C ASP A 181 -6.65 -5.44 -7.99
N ASN A 182 -7.23 -5.30 -9.18
CA ASN A 182 -8.44 -4.54 -9.41
C ASN A 182 -9.39 -5.30 -10.35
N TRP A 183 -10.70 -5.15 -10.17
CA TRP A 183 -11.72 -5.80 -11.00
C TRP A 183 -11.66 -5.37 -12.48
N GLU A 184 -11.09 -4.22 -12.74
CA GLU A 184 -10.94 -3.65 -14.08
C GLU A 184 -9.74 -4.22 -14.86
N ASP A 185 -8.89 -5.01 -14.22
CA ASP A 185 -7.63 -5.50 -14.76
C ASP A 185 -7.76 -6.93 -15.27
N ALA A 186 -8.76 -7.17 -16.14
CA ALA A 186 -9.11 -8.51 -16.61
C ALA A 186 -8.05 -9.14 -17.54
N GLU A 187 -7.14 -8.33 -18.12
CA GLU A 187 -6.17 -8.81 -19.08
C GLU A 187 -4.76 -8.90 -18.48
N SER A 188 -4.19 -10.09 -18.53
CA SER A 188 -2.78 -10.38 -18.22
C SER A 188 -2.32 -10.06 -16.79
N PHE A 189 -3.21 -9.64 -15.88
CA PHE A 189 -2.86 -9.49 -14.47
C PHE A 189 -2.63 -10.86 -13.84
N SER A 190 -1.45 -11.05 -13.25
CA SER A 190 -1.07 -12.31 -12.61
C SER A 190 -0.57 -12.06 -11.19
N PRO A 191 -1.42 -12.26 -10.17
CA PRO A 191 -1.01 -12.05 -8.78
C PRO A 191 0.27 -12.82 -8.44
N TYR A 192 1.29 -12.11 -7.95
CA TYR A 192 2.58 -12.67 -7.63
C TYR A 192 2.99 -12.45 -6.16
N ILE A 193 2.67 -11.28 -5.60
CA ILE A 193 2.93 -10.92 -4.20
C ILE A 193 1.60 -10.94 -3.46
N TYR A 194 1.56 -11.59 -2.29
CA TYR A 194 0.39 -11.66 -1.42
C TYR A 194 0.74 -11.12 -0.04
N VAL A 195 -0.03 -10.16 0.44
CA VAL A 195 0.15 -9.56 1.77
C VAL A 195 -1.06 -9.88 2.63
N GLY A 196 -0.86 -10.62 3.74
CA GLY A 196 -1.93 -10.91 4.69
C GLY A 196 -2.39 -9.65 5.44
N VAL A 197 -3.72 -9.41 5.48
CA VAL A 197 -4.32 -8.18 5.99
C VAL A 197 -5.53 -8.42 6.90
N SER A 198 -5.66 -9.59 7.50
CA SER A 198 -6.84 -9.95 8.31
C SER A 198 -7.13 -8.93 9.40
N ASP A 199 -6.10 -8.44 10.08
CA ASP A 199 -6.21 -7.50 11.21
C ASP A 199 -6.49 -6.05 10.77
N GLU A 200 -6.30 -5.76 9.48
CA GLU A 200 -6.48 -4.44 8.90
C GLU A 200 -7.87 -4.25 8.27
N MET A 201 -8.62 -5.33 8.02
CA MET A 201 -9.87 -5.28 7.25
C MET A 201 -10.95 -4.40 7.88
N ALA A 202 -11.07 -4.37 9.21
CA ALA A 202 -12.04 -3.52 9.88
C ALA A 202 -11.74 -2.03 9.66
N GLN A 203 -10.47 -1.63 9.79
CA GLN A 203 -10.01 -0.26 9.58
C GLN A 203 -10.07 0.11 8.09
N TRP A 204 -9.74 -0.83 7.19
CA TRP A 204 -9.91 -0.63 5.75
C TRP A 204 -11.38 -0.36 5.38
N ARG A 205 -12.33 -1.16 5.91
CA ARG A 205 -13.77 -0.92 5.70
C ARG A 205 -14.18 0.48 6.17
N GLU A 206 -13.70 0.90 7.34
CA GLU A 206 -13.94 2.25 7.85
C GLU A 206 -13.43 3.32 6.88
N ALA A 207 -12.21 3.17 6.36
CA ALA A 207 -11.61 4.11 5.42
C ALA A 207 -12.43 4.21 4.12
N VAL A 208 -12.67 3.08 3.45
CA VAL A 208 -13.33 3.10 2.12
C VAL A 208 -14.79 3.54 2.18
N THR A 209 -15.48 3.34 3.31
CA THR A 209 -16.85 3.82 3.50
C THR A 209 -16.98 5.33 3.71
N LYS A 210 -15.86 6.06 3.81
CA LYS A 210 -15.88 7.53 3.73
C LYS A 210 -16.30 8.00 2.33
N TYR A 211 -16.11 7.16 1.29
CA TYR A 211 -16.54 7.45 -0.07
C TYR A 211 -18.00 7.04 -0.30
N GLU A 212 -18.83 8.00 -0.71
CA GLU A 212 -20.26 7.76 -0.96
C GLU A 212 -20.49 6.75 -2.09
N PHE A 213 -19.61 6.72 -3.10
CA PHE A 213 -19.75 5.78 -4.21
C PHE A 213 -19.56 4.32 -3.78
N VAL A 214 -18.76 4.05 -2.76
CA VAL A 214 -18.58 2.70 -2.21
C VAL A 214 -19.87 2.17 -1.59
N GLY A 215 -20.68 3.06 -1.03
CA GLY A 215 -21.98 2.71 -0.45
C GLY A 215 -23.10 2.43 -1.47
N GLY A 216 -22.79 2.39 -2.78
CA GLY A 216 -23.75 2.06 -3.83
C GLY A 216 -24.75 3.16 -4.19
N LYS A 217 -24.56 4.39 -3.72
CA LYS A 217 -25.45 5.52 -4.00
C LYS A 217 -25.21 6.16 -5.37
N ILE A 218 -24.04 5.97 -5.95
CA ILE A 218 -23.59 6.57 -7.20
C ILE A 218 -23.41 5.52 -8.28
N SER A 219 -22.72 4.43 -7.97
CA SER A 219 -22.49 3.28 -8.83
C SER A 219 -23.32 2.08 -8.39
N SER A 220 -23.77 1.26 -9.34
CA SER A 220 -24.41 -0.04 -9.07
C SER A 220 -23.39 -1.13 -8.71
N PHE A 221 -22.11 -0.91 -8.95
CA PHE A 221 -21.07 -1.85 -8.60
C PHE A 221 -20.89 -1.90 -7.07
N LYS A 222 -20.88 -3.12 -6.55
CA LYS A 222 -20.78 -3.36 -5.11
C LYS A 222 -19.32 -3.43 -4.68
N TYR A 223 -18.64 -2.28 -4.64
CA TYR A 223 -17.22 -2.18 -4.35
C TYR A 223 -16.80 -2.89 -3.07
N LEU A 224 -17.53 -2.66 -1.98
CA LEU A 224 -17.21 -3.24 -0.69
C LEU A 224 -17.29 -4.77 -0.71
N ASP A 225 -18.42 -5.31 -1.22
CA ASP A 225 -18.63 -6.76 -1.31
C ASP A 225 -17.57 -7.41 -2.19
N TYR A 226 -17.22 -6.77 -3.32
CA TYR A 226 -16.22 -7.28 -4.24
C TYR A 226 -14.82 -7.38 -3.58
N TYR A 227 -14.32 -6.30 -3.02
CA TYR A 227 -12.95 -6.29 -2.45
C TYR A 227 -12.86 -7.13 -1.17
N GLU A 228 -13.93 -7.25 -0.39
CA GLU A 228 -13.97 -8.21 0.71
C GLU A 228 -13.92 -9.66 0.23
N ALA A 229 -14.69 -10.00 -0.79
CA ALA A 229 -14.66 -11.32 -1.40
C ALA A 229 -13.27 -11.61 -2.02
N LEU A 230 -12.71 -10.64 -2.76
CA LEU A 230 -11.39 -10.75 -3.35
C LEU A 230 -10.32 -11.01 -2.28
N SER A 231 -10.34 -10.26 -1.17
CA SER A 231 -9.40 -10.47 -0.07
C SER A 231 -9.51 -11.87 0.55
N THR A 232 -10.72 -12.46 0.57
CA THR A 232 -10.94 -13.84 1.02
C THR A 232 -10.32 -14.84 0.05
N VAL A 233 -10.55 -14.66 -1.25
CA VAL A 233 -10.00 -15.53 -2.31
C VAL A 233 -8.46 -15.47 -2.27
N ARG A 234 -7.88 -14.27 -2.21
CA ARG A 234 -6.42 -14.09 -2.16
C ARG A 234 -5.82 -14.64 -0.86
N GLY A 235 -6.56 -14.52 0.24
CA GLY A 235 -6.21 -15.14 1.52
C GLY A 235 -6.15 -16.66 1.44
N ALA A 236 -7.18 -17.29 0.89
CA ALA A 236 -7.25 -18.73 0.73
C ALA A 236 -6.08 -19.28 -0.12
N ILE A 237 -5.79 -18.64 -1.26
CA ILE A 237 -4.70 -19.03 -2.17
C ILE A 237 -3.33 -18.93 -1.49
N SER A 238 -3.12 -17.92 -0.63
CA SER A 238 -1.83 -17.66 0.02
C SER A 238 -1.67 -18.28 1.41
N GLY A 239 -2.67 -19.04 1.88
CA GLY A 239 -2.66 -19.60 3.24
C GLY A 239 -2.81 -18.54 4.34
N LYS A 240 -3.41 -17.37 4.03
CA LYS A 240 -3.75 -16.29 4.96
C LYS A 240 -5.27 -16.26 5.16
N GLY A 241 -5.73 -15.62 6.24
CA GLY A 241 -7.17 -15.41 6.44
C GLY A 241 -7.76 -14.47 5.39
N ARG A 242 -7.13 -13.30 5.24
CA ARG A 242 -7.40 -12.30 4.21
C ARG A 242 -6.09 -11.81 3.62
N ALA A 243 -6.04 -11.54 2.33
CA ALA A 243 -4.87 -10.99 1.66
C ALA A 243 -5.23 -10.01 0.56
N VAL A 244 -4.33 -9.09 0.30
CA VAL A 244 -4.30 -8.26 -0.92
C VAL A 244 -3.17 -8.80 -1.79
N ALA A 245 -3.41 -8.83 -3.10
CA ALA A 245 -2.43 -9.30 -4.05
C ALA A 245 -1.93 -8.19 -4.97
N PHE A 246 -0.71 -8.36 -5.45
CA PHE A 246 -0.06 -7.46 -6.40
C PHE A 246 0.63 -8.27 -7.49
N ASP A 247 0.65 -7.72 -8.69
CA ASP A 247 1.63 -8.12 -9.69
C ASP A 247 2.87 -7.20 -9.62
N ILE A 248 3.96 -7.61 -10.22
CA ILE A 248 5.20 -6.84 -10.34
C ILE A 248 5.75 -7.01 -11.76
N GLU A 249 6.66 -6.14 -12.15
CA GLU A 249 7.37 -6.28 -13.43
C GLU A 249 8.00 -7.66 -13.60
N SER A 250 7.95 -8.18 -14.84
CA SER A 250 8.49 -9.51 -15.16
C SER A 250 9.97 -9.64 -14.79
N PHE A 251 10.72 -8.56 -14.86
CA PHE A 251 12.12 -8.53 -14.42
C PHE A 251 12.25 -8.82 -12.92
N GLY A 252 11.34 -8.29 -12.09
CA GLY A 252 11.30 -8.53 -10.64
C GLY A 252 10.93 -9.97 -10.26
N LYS A 253 10.34 -10.74 -11.19
CA LYS A 253 10.02 -12.17 -11.00
C LYS A 253 11.22 -13.09 -11.25
N ARG A 254 12.35 -12.56 -11.70
CA ARG A 254 13.56 -13.34 -11.96
C ARG A 254 14.13 -13.89 -10.65
N ARG A 255 14.44 -15.18 -10.64
CA ARG A 255 15.20 -15.84 -9.60
C ARG A 255 16.57 -16.22 -10.15
N VAL A 256 17.62 -15.85 -9.42
CA VAL A 256 19.00 -16.25 -9.74
C VAL A 256 19.44 -17.25 -8.67
N LEU A 257 19.85 -18.43 -9.09
CA LEU A 257 20.25 -19.52 -8.21
C LEU A 257 21.60 -20.05 -8.69
N ASP A 258 22.46 -20.45 -7.77
CA ASP A 258 23.72 -21.12 -8.08
C ASP A 258 23.53 -22.61 -8.41
N SER A 259 22.41 -23.18 -7.96
CA SER A 259 21.99 -24.57 -8.29
C SER A 259 20.46 -24.67 -8.20
N LEU A 260 19.92 -25.75 -8.76
CA LEU A 260 18.50 -26.11 -8.53
C LEU A 260 18.27 -26.39 -7.06
N PRO A 261 17.08 -26.05 -6.51
CA PRO A 261 16.72 -26.28 -5.12
C PRO A 261 16.64 -27.76 -4.77
#